data_6e446b0e2afbaed253321ef7dffcd696
#
_entry.id   6e446b0e2afbaed253321ef7dffcd696
#
_cell.length_a   1.000
_cell.length_b   1.000
_cell.length_c   1.000
_cell.angle_alpha   90.00
_cell.angle_beta   90.00
_cell.angle_gamma   90.00
#
_symmetry.space_group_name_H-M   'P 1'
#
loop_
_entity.id
_entity.type
_entity.pdbx_description
1 polymer ?
#
loop_
_entity_poly.entity_id
_entity_poly.type
_entity_poly.pdbx_seq_one_letter_code
_entity_poly.pdbx_strand_id
1 'polypeptide(L)'
;TMKEVIDKMNMTEITSVYGLTEASPGMTQTNAADTFEKKVNTVGTPFPNVEVKLIDPDTGEDITEVGKKGEIVCRGFNVMKGYYKNPEKTKEVIEDDGFLHSGDLATIDEDGYYSIVGRIKDMIIRGGENIYPREIEEFIYTIDGVQDVQVAGIPDEKYGEIVGAFIIKEEG
;
A
#
# COMPACT_ATOMS: atom_id res chain seq x y z
N THR A 1 3.14 -17.52 -6.81
CA THR A 1 2.05 -16.54 -6.82
C THR A 1 0.73 -17.15 -6.31
N MET A 2 -0.30 -16.34 -5.98
CA MET A 2 -1.59 -16.83 -5.45
C MET A 2 -2.24 -17.87 -6.38
N LYS A 3 -2.21 -17.64 -7.70
CA LYS A 3 -2.75 -18.58 -8.71
C LYS A 3 -2.06 -19.96 -8.61
N GLU A 4 -0.75 -19.99 -8.49
CA GLU A 4 -0.02 -21.26 -8.37
C GLU A 4 -0.34 -22.02 -7.08
N VAL A 5 -0.58 -21.30 -5.98
CA VAL A 5 -0.98 -21.91 -4.70
C VAL A 5 -2.37 -22.55 -4.85
N ILE A 6 -3.31 -21.85 -5.50
CA ILE A 6 -4.64 -22.40 -5.78
C ILE A 6 -4.52 -23.64 -6.69
N ASP A 7 -3.82 -23.53 -7.81
CA ASP A 7 -3.74 -24.57 -8.84
C ASP A 7 -2.92 -25.80 -8.37
N LYS A 8 -1.79 -25.58 -7.67
CA LYS A 8 -0.87 -26.67 -7.27
C LYS A 8 -1.17 -27.26 -5.91
N MET A 9 -1.73 -26.46 -4.99
CA MET A 9 -2.00 -26.89 -3.60
C MET A 9 -3.48 -27.07 -3.30
N ASN A 10 -4.36 -26.81 -4.28
CA ASN A 10 -5.83 -26.87 -4.15
C ASN A 10 -6.38 -26.02 -2.98
N MET A 11 -5.73 -24.88 -2.69
CA MET A 11 -6.12 -23.96 -1.63
C MET A 11 -7.02 -22.86 -2.19
N THR A 12 -8.32 -23.17 -2.36
CA THR A 12 -9.30 -22.25 -2.98
C THR A 12 -9.75 -21.11 -2.07
N GLU A 13 -9.62 -21.25 -0.75
CA GLU A 13 -10.05 -20.28 0.26
C GLU A 13 -8.93 -19.35 0.73
N ILE A 14 -7.87 -19.19 -0.09
CA ILE A 14 -6.78 -18.27 0.21
C ILE A 14 -7.29 -16.83 0.28
N THR A 15 -6.81 -16.05 1.25
CA THR A 15 -7.13 -14.64 1.43
C THR A 15 -5.86 -13.80 1.51
N SER A 16 -5.95 -12.53 1.11
CA SER A 16 -4.91 -11.53 1.30
C SER A 16 -5.19 -10.74 2.56
N VAL A 17 -4.18 -10.50 3.37
CA VAL A 17 -4.25 -9.63 4.56
C VAL A 17 -3.25 -8.50 4.37
N TYR A 18 -3.67 -7.28 4.66
CA TYR A 18 -2.81 -6.12 4.69
C TYR A 18 -2.75 -5.54 6.10
N GLY A 19 -1.59 -5.06 6.46
CA GLY A 19 -1.33 -4.37 7.71
C GLY A 19 0.16 -4.24 8.00
N LEU A 20 0.50 -3.85 9.21
CA LEU A 20 1.86 -3.57 9.68
C LEU A 20 1.99 -4.00 11.13
N THR A 21 3.23 -4.09 11.62
CA THR A 21 3.53 -4.52 13.00
C THR A 21 2.79 -3.67 14.03
N GLU A 22 2.71 -2.36 13.77
CA GLU A 22 2.03 -1.37 14.60
C GLU A 22 0.50 -1.56 14.65
N ALA A 23 -0.07 -2.32 13.70
CA ALA A 23 -1.50 -2.68 13.63
C ALA A 23 -1.79 -4.14 14.04
N SER A 24 -0.89 -4.87 14.65
CA SER A 24 -0.96 -6.18 15.34
C SER A 24 -1.65 -7.34 14.58
N PRO A 25 -1.28 -7.74 13.39
CA PRO A 25 -0.64 -7.02 12.28
C PRO A 25 -1.64 -6.54 11.22
N GLY A 26 -2.95 -6.85 11.34
CA GLY A 26 -3.91 -6.71 10.26
C GLY A 26 -4.80 -5.48 10.36
N MET A 27 -5.07 -4.87 9.21
CA MET A 27 -6.00 -3.75 9.03
C MET A 27 -7.17 -4.16 8.15
N THR A 28 -6.86 -4.78 7.00
CA THR A 28 -7.86 -5.22 6.02
C THR A 28 -7.60 -6.66 5.58
N GLN A 29 -8.63 -7.31 5.04
CA GLN A 29 -8.54 -8.67 4.52
C GLN A 29 -9.56 -8.89 3.39
N THR A 30 -9.16 -9.65 2.37
CA THR A 30 -10.10 -10.19 1.39
C THR A 30 -10.90 -11.34 2.00
N ASN A 31 -12.13 -11.53 1.51
CA ASN A 31 -12.98 -12.63 1.97
C ASN A 31 -12.66 -13.94 1.22
N ALA A 32 -12.84 -15.08 1.87
CA ALA A 32 -12.69 -16.39 1.23
C ALA A 32 -13.63 -16.58 0.03
N ALA A 33 -14.83 -15.95 0.07
CA ALA A 33 -15.83 -15.99 -0.99
C ALA A 33 -15.56 -15.00 -2.14
N ASP A 34 -14.58 -14.09 -2.01
CA ASP A 34 -14.26 -13.13 -3.06
C ASP A 34 -13.77 -13.80 -4.33
N THR A 35 -14.00 -13.12 -5.46
CA THR A 35 -13.43 -13.57 -6.74
C THR A 35 -11.92 -13.58 -6.70
N PHE A 36 -11.30 -14.39 -7.55
CA PHE A 36 -9.84 -14.43 -7.67
C PHE A 36 -9.25 -13.03 -7.98
N GLU A 37 -9.91 -12.29 -8.84
CA GLU A 37 -9.51 -10.93 -9.22
C GLU A 37 -9.48 -9.97 -8.02
N LYS A 38 -10.53 -9.96 -7.18
CA LYS A 38 -10.57 -9.17 -5.94
C LYS A 38 -9.43 -9.57 -4.99
N LYS A 39 -9.17 -10.86 -4.82
CA LYS A 39 -8.12 -11.39 -3.94
C LYS A 39 -6.70 -11.01 -4.38
N VAL A 40 -6.48 -10.87 -5.69
CA VAL A 40 -5.15 -10.57 -6.25
C VAL A 40 -4.90 -9.06 -6.34
N ASN A 41 -5.93 -8.28 -6.72
CA ASN A 41 -5.77 -6.87 -7.02
C ASN A 41 -6.06 -5.96 -5.82
N THR A 42 -6.64 -6.50 -4.73
CA THR A 42 -6.98 -5.72 -3.55
C THR A 42 -6.41 -6.32 -2.27
N VAL A 43 -6.41 -5.54 -1.22
CA VAL A 43 -6.10 -5.97 0.14
C VAL A 43 -7.35 -6.14 0.99
N GLY A 44 -8.52 -6.14 0.36
CA GLY A 44 -9.81 -6.41 0.99
C GLY A 44 -10.43 -5.22 1.69
N THR A 45 -11.33 -5.53 2.62
CA THR A 45 -12.10 -4.59 3.44
C THR A 45 -11.62 -4.59 4.89
N PRO A 46 -11.95 -3.57 5.70
CA PRO A 46 -11.52 -3.50 7.10
C PRO A 46 -11.92 -4.73 7.93
N PHE A 47 -11.06 -5.13 8.87
CA PHE A 47 -11.44 -6.12 9.87
C PHE A 47 -12.63 -5.63 10.71
N PRO A 48 -13.46 -6.55 11.23
CA PRO A 48 -14.51 -6.19 12.18
C PRO A 48 -13.96 -5.39 13.36
N ASN A 49 -14.62 -4.27 13.69
CA ASN A 49 -14.23 -3.33 14.76
C ASN A 49 -12.86 -2.64 14.55
N VAL A 50 -12.39 -2.57 13.32
CA VAL A 50 -11.27 -1.73 12.90
C VAL A 50 -11.80 -0.68 11.94
N GLU A 51 -11.58 0.59 12.25
CA GLU A 51 -11.89 1.69 11.36
C GLU A 51 -10.71 1.89 10.42
N VAL A 52 -10.98 1.97 9.12
CA VAL A 52 -9.96 2.26 8.11
C VAL A 52 -10.51 3.35 7.20
N LYS A 53 -9.69 4.33 6.91
CA LYS A 53 -10.01 5.41 5.97
C LYS A 53 -8.79 5.83 5.16
N LEU A 54 -9.03 6.63 4.13
CA LEU A 54 -7.98 7.31 3.38
C LEU A 54 -7.97 8.77 3.78
N ILE A 55 -6.77 9.32 3.95
CA ILE A 55 -6.56 10.76 4.19
C ILE A 55 -5.59 11.30 3.15
N ASP A 56 -5.73 12.58 2.87
CA ASP A 56 -4.74 13.32 2.09
C ASP A 56 -3.47 13.48 2.92
N PRO A 57 -2.31 13.00 2.46
CA PRO A 57 -1.09 13.00 3.28
C PRO A 57 -0.54 14.41 3.56
N ASP A 58 -0.93 15.42 2.79
CA ASP A 58 -0.46 16.80 2.95
C ASP A 58 -1.40 17.63 3.85
N THR A 59 -2.72 17.40 3.76
CA THR A 59 -3.72 18.20 4.48
C THR A 59 -4.34 17.48 5.68
N GLY A 60 -4.26 16.12 5.72
CA GLY A 60 -4.93 15.29 6.72
C GLY A 60 -6.44 15.16 6.52
N GLU A 61 -7.00 15.73 5.44
CA GLU A 61 -8.43 15.65 5.16
C GLU A 61 -8.85 14.26 4.70
N ASP A 62 -10.04 13.83 5.10
CA ASP A 62 -10.61 12.55 4.69
C ASP A 62 -10.86 12.49 3.18
N ILE A 63 -10.44 11.43 2.54
CA ILE A 63 -10.71 11.14 1.13
C ILE A 63 -11.84 10.12 1.05
N THR A 64 -12.97 10.54 0.50
CA THR A 64 -14.16 9.70 0.28
C THR A 64 -14.41 9.39 -1.20
N GLU A 65 -13.65 10.00 -2.09
CA GLU A 65 -13.76 9.83 -3.54
C GLU A 65 -13.17 8.49 -3.96
N VAL A 66 -13.98 7.69 -4.67
CA VAL A 66 -13.57 6.38 -5.21
C VAL A 66 -12.41 6.55 -6.20
N GLY A 67 -11.40 5.71 -6.06
CA GLY A 67 -10.21 5.71 -6.91
C GLY A 67 -9.18 6.82 -6.61
N LYS A 68 -9.52 7.80 -5.75
CA LYS A 68 -8.55 8.82 -5.32
C LYS A 68 -7.53 8.20 -4.38
N LYS A 69 -6.26 8.54 -4.59
CA LYS A 69 -5.15 8.06 -3.75
C LYS A 69 -5.08 8.85 -2.45
N GLY A 70 -4.84 8.17 -1.35
CA GLY A 70 -4.61 8.74 -0.03
C GLY A 70 -3.81 7.80 0.86
N GLU A 71 -3.29 8.32 1.97
CA GLU A 71 -2.69 7.48 2.99
C GLU A 71 -3.78 6.63 3.66
N ILE A 72 -3.54 5.31 3.74
CA ILE A 72 -4.42 4.41 4.48
C ILE A 72 -4.07 4.48 5.97
N VAL A 73 -5.04 4.88 6.78
CA VAL A 73 -4.91 4.98 8.24
C VAL A 73 -5.93 4.11 8.93
N CYS A 74 -5.62 3.61 10.13
CA CYS A 74 -6.56 2.79 10.88
C CYS A 74 -6.65 3.17 12.35
N ARG A 75 -7.83 2.87 12.94
CA ARG A 75 -8.09 3.00 14.37
C ARG A 75 -8.83 1.76 14.87
N GLY A 76 -8.42 1.24 16.02
CA GLY A 76 -9.11 0.10 16.63
C GLY A 76 -8.25 -0.62 17.67
N PHE A 77 -8.77 -1.77 18.12
CA PHE A 77 -8.12 -2.60 19.12
C PHE A 77 -6.78 -3.19 18.68
N ASN A 78 -6.54 -3.22 17.36
CA ASN A 78 -5.34 -3.73 16.72
C ASN A 78 -4.18 -2.73 16.76
N VAL A 79 -4.43 -1.44 16.96
CA VAL A 79 -3.38 -0.42 17.02
C VAL A 79 -2.50 -0.61 18.26
N MET A 80 -1.19 -0.58 18.08
CA MET A 80 -0.23 -0.69 19.17
C MET A 80 -0.39 0.44 20.21
N LYS A 81 0.09 0.21 21.43
CA LYS A 81 0.12 1.26 22.45
C LYS A 81 1.19 2.33 22.21
N GLY A 82 2.16 2.03 21.36
CA GLY A 82 3.27 2.92 21.01
C GLY A 82 4.62 2.22 21.00
N TYR A 83 5.63 2.95 20.55
CA TYR A 83 7.02 2.47 20.56
C TYR A 83 7.61 2.50 21.97
N TYR A 84 8.27 1.41 22.35
CA TYR A 84 8.85 1.27 23.68
C TYR A 84 9.89 2.37 23.97
N LYS A 85 9.67 3.11 25.06
CA LYS A 85 10.48 4.26 25.50
C LYS A 85 10.71 5.35 24.44
N ASN A 86 9.82 5.44 23.44
CA ASN A 86 9.90 6.46 22.39
C ASN A 86 8.52 7.11 22.17
N PRO A 87 8.05 7.95 23.11
CA PRO A 87 6.75 8.61 22.99
C PRO A 87 6.71 9.64 21.86
N GLU A 88 7.85 10.25 21.51
CA GLU A 88 7.92 11.21 20.41
C GLU A 88 7.59 10.53 19.10
N LYS A 89 8.30 9.44 18.77
CA LYS A 89 8.02 8.67 17.57
C LYS A 89 6.61 8.05 17.56
N THR A 90 6.06 7.75 18.72
CA THR A 90 4.67 7.26 18.83
C THR A 90 3.69 8.34 18.37
N LYS A 91 3.89 9.59 18.78
CA LYS A 91 3.05 10.73 18.39
C LYS A 91 3.18 11.09 16.90
N GLU A 92 4.29 10.75 16.27
CA GLU A 92 4.46 10.95 14.82
C GLU A 92 3.59 10.01 13.99
N VAL A 93 3.20 8.85 14.54
CA VAL A 93 2.48 7.81 13.80
C VAL A 93 1.09 7.51 14.34
N ILE A 94 0.76 7.94 15.55
CA ILE A 94 -0.59 7.78 16.13
C ILE A 94 -1.12 9.16 16.51
N GLU A 95 -2.22 9.56 15.87
CA GLU A 95 -2.90 10.81 16.15
C GLU A 95 -3.59 10.82 17.54
N ASP A 96 -3.93 12.00 18.04
CA ASP A 96 -4.59 12.16 19.34
C ASP A 96 -5.98 11.46 19.39
N ASP A 97 -6.65 11.32 18.26
CA ASP A 97 -7.92 10.59 18.11
C ASP A 97 -7.75 9.08 17.90
N GLY A 98 -6.50 8.59 17.86
CA GLY A 98 -6.12 7.19 17.81
C GLY A 98 -5.96 6.59 16.42
N PHE A 99 -5.99 7.37 15.35
CA PHE A 99 -5.63 6.86 14.03
C PHE A 99 -4.13 6.65 13.90
N LEU A 100 -3.75 5.47 13.40
CA LEU A 100 -2.39 5.07 13.09
C LEU A 100 -2.11 5.32 11.62
N HIS A 101 -1.08 6.09 11.32
CA HIS A 101 -0.53 6.31 9.99
C HIS A 101 0.26 5.09 9.52
N SER A 102 -0.07 4.56 8.35
CA SER A 102 0.65 3.42 7.79
C SER A 102 1.90 3.82 7.00
N GLY A 103 1.93 5.03 6.46
CA GLY A 103 2.92 5.49 5.49
C GLY A 103 2.71 4.90 4.09
N ASP A 104 1.64 4.12 3.88
CA ASP A 104 1.29 3.50 2.60
C ASP A 104 0.14 4.26 1.94
N LEU A 105 0.22 4.41 0.61
CA LEU A 105 -0.82 4.99 -0.22
C LEU A 105 -1.75 3.91 -0.75
N ALA A 106 -3.04 4.18 -0.71
CA ALA A 106 -4.07 3.29 -1.20
C ALA A 106 -5.16 4.03 -1.95
N THR A 107 -5.97 3.28 -2.68
CA THR A 107 -7.26 3.70 -3.22
C THR A 107 -8.36 2.83 -2.65
N ILE A 108 -9.62 3.30 -2.71
CA ILE A 108 -10.81 2.53 -2.37
C ILE A 108 -11.70 2.42 -3.62
N ASP A 109 -12.29 1.24 -3.87
CA ASP A 109 -13.24 1.03 -4.94
C ASP A 109 -14.70 1.24 -4.48
N GLU A 110 -15.66 1.13 -5.42
CA GLU A 110 -17.10 1.28 -5.17
C GLU A 110 -17.67 0.24 -4.19
N ASP A 111 -17.03 -0.92 -4.07
CA ASP A 111 -17.41 -2.00 -3.18
C ASP A 111 -16.72 -1.91 -1.79
N GLY A 112 -15.89 -0.88 -1.57
CA GLY A 112 -15.18 -0.65 -0.31
C GLY A 112 -13.90 -1.47 -0.13
N TYR A 113 -13.33 -2.02 -1.22
CA TYR A 113 -12.05 -2.72 -1.20
C TYR A 113 -10.90 -1.74 -1.38
N TYR A 114 -9.87 -1.91 -0.56
CA TYR A 114 -8.65 -1.13 -0.64
C TYR A 114 -7.62 -1.78 -1.56
N SER A 115 -6.88 -0.96 -2.31
CA SER A 115 -5.73 -1.39 -3.13
C SER A 115 -4.53 -0.53 -2.80
N ILE A 116 -3.40 -1.15 -2.43
CA ILE A 116 -2.16 -0.43 -2.11
C ILE A 116 -1.48 -0.03 -3.40
N VAL A 117 -1.17 1.25 -3.53
CA VAL A 117 -0.57 1.84 -4.75
C VAL A 117 0.88 2.29 -4.56
N GLY A 118 1.38 2.34 -3.33
CA GLY A 118 2.77 2.69 -3.06
C GLY A 118 3.03 3.08 -1.62
N ARG A 119 4.19 3.68 -1.37
CA ARG A 119 4.56 4.26 -0.08
C ARG A 119 4.81 5.74 -0.22
N ILE A 120 4.42 6.51 0.78
CA ILE A 120 4.64 7.97 0.80
C ILE A 120 6.14 8.28 0.70
N LYS A 121 6.98 7.58 1.47
CA LYS A 121 8.44 7.79 1.47
C LYS A 121 9.17 7.37 0.20
N ASP A 122 8.55 6.51 -0.61
CA ASP A 122 9.13 6.01 -1.86
C ASP A 122 8.63 6.81 -3.08
N MET A 123 7.70 7.75 -2.85
CA MET A 123 7.18 8.65 -3.88
C MET A 123 8.29 9.57 -4.39
N ILE A 124 8.42 9.67 -5.70
CA ILE A 124 9.41 10.51 -6.38
C ILE A 124 8.78 11.86 -6.65
N ILE A 125 9.42 12.94 -6.21
CA ILE A 125 8.93 14.30 -6.42
C ILE A 125 9.77 14.96 -7.52
N ARG A 126 9.25 14.93 -8.74
CA ARG A 126 9.92 15.49 -9.91
C ARG A 126 9.33 16.84 -10.30
N GLY A 127 10.02 17.92 -9.97
CA GLY A 127 9.58 19.28 -10.34
C GLY A 127 8.23 19.67 -9.73
N GLY A 128 7.87 19.09 -8.58
CA GLY A 128 6.59 19.31 -7.90
C GLY A 128 5.48 18.31 -8.29
N GLU A 129 5.76 17.37 -9.19
CA GLU A 129 4.83 16.29 -9.55
C GLU A 129 5.16 15.01 -8.78
N ASN A 130 4.14 14.39 -8.21
CA ASN A 130 4.24 13.14 -7.48
C ASN A 130 4.19 11.95 -8.44
N ILE A 131 5.26 11.15 -8.48
CA ILE A 131 5.39 9.95 -9.30
C ILE A 131 5.45 8.74 -8.39
N TYR A 132 4.65 7.73 -8.66
CA TYR A 132 4.55 6.52 -7.88
C TYR A 132 5.36 5.40 -8.53
N PRO A 133 6.48 4.95 -7.94
CA PRO A 133 7.36 3.94 -8.50
C PRO A 133 6.64 2.67 -8.93
N ARG A 134 5.72 2.20 -8.12
CA ARG A 134 4.98 0.95 -8.35
C ARG A 134 4.19 0.94 -9.66
N GLU A 135 3.60 2.07 -10.07
CA GLU A 135 2.85 2.15 -11.33
C GLU A 135 3.78 1.93 -12.53
N ILE A 136 5.01 2.45 -12.45
CA ILE A 136 6.03 2.29 -13.48
C ILE A 136 6.57 0.85 -13.46
N GLU A 137 6.82 0.30 -12.28
CA GLU A 137 7.28 -1.08 -12.09
C GLU A 137 6.26 -2.07 -12.66
N GLU A 138 4.98 -1.93 -12.32
CA GLU A 138 3.90 -2.78 -12.83
C GLU A 138 3.81 -2.73 -14.36
N PHE A 139 4.00 -1.55 -14.97
CA PHE A 139 4.06 -1.44 -16.43
C PHE A 139 5.30 -2.14 -17.01
N ILE A 140 6.48 -1.94 -16.43
CA ILE A 140 7.72 -2.54 -16.91
C ILE A 140 7.68 -4.07 -16.79
N TYR A 141 7.05 -4.63 -15.75
CA TYR A 141 6.84 -6.07 -15.59
C TYR A 141 6.00 -6.70 -16.71
N THR A 142 5.23 -5.91 -17.48
CA THR A 142 4.49 -6.43 -18.66
C THR A 142 5.37 -6.62 -19.89
N ILE A 143 6.63 -6.16 -19.86
CA ILE A 143 7.55 -6.23 -21.00
C ILE A 143 8.28 -7.57 -20.98
N ASP A 144 8.22 -8.30 -22.10
CA ASP A 144 8.87 -9.61 -22.22
C ASP A 144 10.39 -9.50 -21.99
N GLY A 145 10.92 -10.46 -21.21
CA GLY A 145 12.34 -10.53 -20.86
C GLY A 145 12.74 -9.69 -19.64
N VAL A 146 11.78 -9.12 -18.93
CA VAL A 146 12.01 -8.49 -17.63
C VAL A 146 11.80 -9.52 -16.52
N GLN A 147 12.87 -9.82 -15.77
CA GLN A 147 12.81 -10.68 -14.60
C GLN A 147 12.44 -9.92 -13.34
N ASP A 148 13.03 -8.73 -13.18
CA ASP A 148 12.78 -7.87 -12.00
C ASP A 148 13.00 -6.40 -12.36
N VAL A 149 12.31 -5.50 -11.65
CA VAL A 149 12.47 -4.04 -11.80
C VAL A 149 12.29 -3.34 -10.47
N GLN A 150 13.13 -2.35 -10.25
CA GLN A 150 13.01 -1.41 -9.14
C GLN A 150 13.07 0.01 -9.68
N VAL A 151 12.10 0.84 -9.33
CA VAL A 151 12.05 2.26 -9.66
C VAL A 151 12.34 3.10 -8.43
N ALA A 152 13.22 4.09 -8.57
CA ALA A 152 13.59 4.98 -7.47
C ALA A 152 13.86 6.40 -7.97
N GLY A 153 13.73 7.39 -7.07
CA GLY A 153 14.15 8.76 -7.29
C GLY A 153 15.68 8.87 -7.32
N ILE A 154 16.21 9.53 -8.33
CA ILE A 154 17.63 9.87 -8.44
C ILE A 154 17.74 11.39 -8.26
N PRO A 155 18.60 11.89 -7.35
CA PRO A 155 18.79 13.32 -7.16
C PRO A 155 19.13 14.04 -8.48
N ASP A 156 18.47 15.16 -8.76
CA ASP A 156 18.66 16.00 -9.93
C ASP A 156 18.67 17.48 -9.57
N GLU A 157 19.65 18.24 -10.09
CA GLU A 157 19.81 19.66 -9.75
C GLU A 157 18.64 20.55 -10.22
N LYS A 158 17.97 20.17 -11.31
CA LYS A 158 16.92 20.97 -11.93
C LYS A 158 15.52 20.62 -11.40
N TYR A 159 15.27 19.33 -11.20
CA TYR A 159 13.94 18.84 -10.88
C TYR A 159 13.80 18.32 -9.45
N GLY A 160 14.87 18.38 -8.63
CA GLY A 160 14.94 17.76 -7.31
C GLY A 160 15.22 16.27 -7.42
N GLU A 161 14.35 15.54 -8.12
CA GLU A 161 14.52 14.12 -8.44
C GLU A 161 14.16 13.85 -9.90
N ILE A 162 14.75 12.79 -10.45
CA ILE A 162 14.34 12.16 -11.71
C ILE A 162 14.07 10.67 -11.48
N VAL A 163 13.25 10.09 -12.33
CA VAL A 163 12.92 8.66 -12.27
C VAL A 163 14.06 7.82 -12.80
N GLY A 164 14.54 6.87 -12.01
CA GLY A 164 15.47 5.83 -12.42
C GLY A 164 14.82 4.45 -12.34
N ALA A 165 14.92 3.65 -13.43
CA ALA A 165 14.48 2.27 -13.43
C ALA A 165 15.69 1.33 -13.53
N PHE A 166 15.81 0.41 -12.56
CA PHE A 166 16.85 -0.61 -12.49
C PHE A 166 16.21 -1.95 -12.87
N ILE A 167 16.63 -2.52 -14.00
CA ILE A 167 15.97 -3.68 -14.59
C ILE A 167 16.94 -4.86 -14.63
N ILE A 168 16.45 -6.02 -14.14
CA ILE A 168 17.10 -7.32 -14.28
C ILE A 168 16.41 -8.03 -15.45
N LYS A 169 17.21 -8.47 -16.43
CA LYS A 169 16.72 -9.24 -17.58
C LYS A 169 16.66 -10.72 -17.26
N GLU A 170 15.71 -11.43 -17.85
CA GLU A 170 15.71 -12.88 -17.86
C GLU A 170 17.00 -13.41 -18.51
N GLU A 171 17.58 -14.47 -17.94
CA GLU A 171 18.67 -15.18 -18.57
C GLU A 171 18.12 -15.92 -19.81
N GLY A 172 18.64 -15.55 -20.97
CA GLY A 172 18.26 -16.12 -22.27
C GLY A 172 18.88 -17.50 -22.54
#